data_e8ce2cbce2ea4f9493bdeabf8736c298
#
_entry.id   e8ce2cbce2ea4f9493bdeabf8736c298
#
_cell.length_a   1.000
_cell.length_b   1.000
_cell.length_c   1.000
_cell.angle_alpha   90.00
_cell.angle_beta   90.00
_cell.angle_gamma   90.00
#
_symmetry.space_group_name_H-M   'P 1'
#
loop_
_entity.id
_entity.type
_entity.pdbx_description
1 polymer ?
#
loop_
_entity_poly.entity_id
_entity_poly.type
_entity_poly.pdbx_seq_one_letter_code
_entity_poly.pdbx_strand_id
1 'polypeptide(L)'
;MLLLNASGCLDALTAPEVARALDVFVTKTVTPEPRQGNAPPRIAETDGGMLNAIGLANPGRDAFFADVLPRLRSLLDGEIWLSVGGFAAEEYAETCRCAPAGELAALELNLSCPNVDEAPESAAEIVAACRAATALPLFAKLSPHAWDVGETVRAVEAAGADGISLVNTLRGLTLDGGLRSTLARGAGGYSGPALKPVALAAVHAARRATSLPIVGMGGVTTGRDALEMIACGATHVALGTVLFADPHAPARVRADLDDAARDVGFASHEYAFCAAHADVAITVN
;
A
#
# COMPACT_ATOMS: atom_id res chain seq x y z
N MET A 1 -16.43 2.11 3.05
CA MET A 1 -15.00 1.68 2.93
C MET A 1 -14.77 1.05 1.56
N LEU A 2 -13.67 1.39 0.88
CA LEU A 2 -13.21 0.67 -0.32
C LEU A 2 -12.18 -0.40 0.08
N LEU A 3 -12.23 -1.56 -0.59
CA LEU A 3 -11.28 -2.64 -0.43
C LEU A 3 -10.36 -2.72 -1.65
N LEU A 4 -9.05 -2.68 -1.41
CA LEU A 4 -8.01 -2.67 -2.43
C LEU A 4 -7.05 -3.85 -2.27
N ASN A 5 -6.18 -4.09 -3.27
CA ASN A 5 -4.94 -4.84 -3.05
C ASN A 5 -3.78 -3.88 -2.71
N ALA A 6 -2.85 -4.32 -1.89
CA ALA A 6 -1.55 -3.66 -1.78
C ALA A 6 -0.78 -3.84 -3.10
N SER A 7 -0.16 -2.76 -3.60
CA SER A 7 0.60 -2.76 -4.85
C SER A 7 1.58 -3.94 -4.95
N GLY A 8 1.52 -4.67 -6.05
CA GLY A 8 2.41 -5.80 -6.35
C GLY A 8 2.09 -7.12 -5.64
N CYS A 9 1.00 -7.20 -4.88
CA CYS A 9 0.55 -8.44 -4.22
C CYS A 9 -0.48 -9.22 -5.04
N LEU A 10 -0.91 -8.71 -6.17
CA LEU A 10 -1.86 -9.34 -7.08
C LEU A 10 -1.50 -9.00 -8.52
N ASP A 11 -1.55 -10.00 -9.40
CA ASP A 11 -1.48 -9.82 -10.84
C ASP A 11 -2.87 -10.10 -11.45
N ALA A 12 -3.57 -9.04 -11.83
CA ALA A 12 -4.91 -9.14 -12.40
C ALA A 12 -4.94 -9.75 -13.82
N LEU A 13 -3.81 -9.85 -14.49
CA LEU A 13 -3.73 -10.55 -15.78
C LEU A 13 -3.77 -12.08 -15.62
N THR A 14 -3.32 -12.59 -14.47
CA THR A 14 -3.30 -14.03 -14.16
C THR A 14 -4.42 -14.46 -13.22
N ALA A 15 -4.95 -13.54 -12.39
CA ALA A 15 -6.04 -13.78 -11.44
C ALA A 15 -7.11 -12.66 -11.49
N PRO A 16 -7.77 -12.44 -12.65
CA PRO A 16 -8.72 -11.36 -12.81
C PRO A 16 -9.96 -11.48 -11.90
N GLU A 17 -10.35 -12.69 -11.53
CA GLU A 17 -11.49 -12.94 -10.63
C GLU A 17 -11.21 -12.41 -9.22
N VAL A 18 -9.97 -12.50 -8.73
CA VAL A 18 -9.56 -11.92 -7.43
C VAL A 18 -9.57 -10.41 -7.50
N ALA A 19 -9.07 -9.84 -8.61
CA ALA A 19 -9.06 -8.40 -8.80
C ALA A 19 -10.48 -7.80 -8.90
N ARG A 20 -11.42 -8.50 -9.55
CA ARG A 20 -12.83 -8.09 -9.64
C ARG A 20 -13.58 -8.13 -8.30
N ALA A 21 -13.08 -8.88 -7.32
CA ALA A 21 -13.65 -8.91 -5.97
C ALA A 21 -13.22 -7.70 -5.11
N LEU A 22 -12.33 -6.86 -5.62
CA LEU A 22 -11.89 -5.60 -5.02
C LEU A 22 -12.68 -4.42 -5.62
N ASP A 23 -12.79 -3.32 -4.89
CA ASP A 23 -13.38 -2.07 -5.40
C ASP A 23 -12.36 -1.33 -6.28
N VAL A 24 -11.08 -1.42 -5.92
CA VAL A 24 -9.97 -0.78 -6.61
C VAL A 24 -8.84 -1.78 -6.80
N PHE A 25 -8.30 -1.85 -8.02
CA PHE A 25 -7.08 -2.59 -8.30
C PHE A 25 -5.88 -1.64 -8.35
N VAL A 26 -4.90 -1.85 -7.48
CA VAL A 26 -3.63 -1.11 -7.47
C VAL A 26 -2.58 -1.92 -8.22
N THR A 27 -2.01 -1.34 -9.27
CA THR A 27 -1.04 -2.03 -10.14
C THR A 27 0.26 -2.36 -9.43
N LYS A 28 1.07 -3.22 -10.03
CA LYS A 28 2.50 -3.30 -9.68
C LYS A 28 3.15 -1.95 -9.91
N THR A 29 4.07 -1.55 -9.00
CA THR A 29 4.82 -0.30 -9.15
C THR A 29 5.55 -0.26 -10.49
N VAL A 30 5.35 0.82 -11.22
CA VAL A 30 5.94 1.12 -12.53
C VAL A 30 7.00 2.20 -12.36
N THR A 31 8.15 2.01 -12.99
CA THR A 31 9.26 2.98 -13.08
C THR A 31 9.40 3.48 -14.51
N PRO A 32 10.04 4.63 -14.79
CA PRO A 32 10.23 5.11 -16.16
C PRO A 32 10.85 4.03 -17.06
N GLU A 33 11.95 3.46 -16.63
CA GLU A 33 12.67 2.40 -17.34
C GLU A 33 12.27 1.00 -16.87
N PRO A 34 12.36 -0.04 -17.74
CA PRO A 34 12.10 -1.42 -17.37
C PRO A 34 13.13 -1.93 -16.35
N ARG A 35 12.69 -2.77 -15.41
CA ARG A 35 13.55 -3.35 -14.38
C ARG A 35 13.35 -4.86 -14.30
N GLN A 36 14.44 -5.62 -14.30
CA GLN A 36 14.40 -7.06 -14.07
C GLN A 36 14.19 -7.42 -12.58
N GLY A 37 14.49 -6.47 -11.70
CA GLY A 37 14.49 -6.70 -10.26
C GLY A 37 15.73 -7.43 -9.76
N ASN A 38 15.67 -7.90 -8.51
CA ASN A 38 16.78 -8.61 -7.87
C ASN A 38 16.86 -10.08 -8.34
N ALA A 39 18.04 -10.67 -8.20
CA ALA A 39 18.23 -12.10 -8.43
C ALA A 39 17.45 -12.94 -7.40
N PRO A 40 16.91 -14.14 -7.78
CA PRO A 40 16.32 -15.06 -6.82
C PRO A 40 17.38 -15.74 -5.94
N PRO A 41 16.99 -16.26 -4.75
CA PRO A 41 15.67 -16.17 -4.14
C PRO A 41 15.35 -14.74 -3.66
N ARG A 42 14.16 -14.25 -4.03
CA ARG A 42 13.72 -12.89 -3.71
C ARG A 42 12.40 -12.83 -2.93
N ILE A 43 11.90 -13.99 -2.52
CA ILE A 43 10.77 -14.19 -1.62
C ILE A 43 11.13 -15.32 -0.67
N ALA A 44 10.80 -15.18 0.61
CA ALA A 44 10.94 -16.21 1.62
C ALA A 44 9.78 -16.15 2.61
N GLU A 45 9.21 -17.31 2.94
CA GLU A 45 8.23 -17.42 4.03
C GLU A 45 8.93 -17.36 5.38
N THR A 46 8.24 -16.85 6.38
CA THR A 46 8.66 -16.81 7.78
C THR A 46 7.48 -17.10 8.68
N ASP A 47 7.74 -17.38 9.96
CA ASP A 47 6.67 -17.46 10.96
C ASP A 47 5.92 -16.11 11.01
N GLY A 48 4.60 -16.19 10.77
CA GLY A 48 3.71 -15.02 10.80
C GLY A 48 3.79 -14.07 9.62
N GLY A 49 4.45 -14.44 8.50
CA GLY A 49 4.49 -13.60 7.31
C GLY A 49 5.47 -14.04 6.24
N MET A 50 5.96 -13.09 5.47
CA MET A 50 6.93 -13.32 4.41
C MET A 50 7.90 -12.14 4.28
N LEU A 51 9.07 -12.43 3.73
CA LEU A 51 10.04 -11.44 3.27
C LEU A 51 10.07 -11.38 1.76
N ASN A 52 10.20 -10.18 1.20
CA ASN A 52 10.43 -9.99 -0.22
C ASN A 52 11.56 -8.99 -0.49
N ALA A 53 12.30 -9.23 -1.55
CA ALA A 53 13.31 -8.33 -2.10
C ALA A 53 13.20 -8.32 -3.63
N ILE A 54 12.04 -7.89 -4.15
CA ILE A 54 11.71 -7.96 -5.59
C ILE A 54 12.58 -7.02 -6.43
N GLY A 55 12.96 -5.84 -5.91
CA GLY A 55 13.79 -4.87 -6.63
C GLY A 55 13.03 -4.10 -7.72
N LEU A 56 11.73 -3.84 -7.53
CA LEU A 56 10.87 -3.10 -8.46
C LEU A 56 10.81 -3.72 -9.88
N ALA A 57 10.81 -5.07 -10.00
CA ALA A 57 10.65 -5.71 -11.30
C ALA A 57 9.36 -5.24 -11.98
N ASN A 58 9.47 -4.61 -13.16
CA ASN A 58 8.35 -4.07 -13.94
C ASN A 58 8.77 -3.81 -15.40
N PRO A 59 7.82 -3.71 -16.35
CA PRO A 59 8.12 -3.57 -17.78
C PRO A 59 8.61 -2.16 -18.20
N GLY A 60 8.62 -1.19 -17.27
CA GLY A 60 8.78 0.22 -17.59
C GLY A 60 7.48 0.90 -17.98
N ARG A 61 7.46 2.21 -17.88
CA ARG A 61 6.28 3.05 -18.10
C ARG A 61 5.69 2.88 -19.52
N ASP A 62 6.52 2.95 -20.53
CA ASP A 62 6.05 2.96 -21.91
C ASP A 62 5.41 1.62 -22.29
N ALA A 63 6.03 0.50 -21.96
CA ALA A 63 5.45 -0.84 -22.17
C ALA A 63 4.22 -1.08 -21.28
N PHE A 64 4.19 -0.52 -20.08
CA PHE A 64 3.02 -0.62 -19.21
C PHE A 64 1.80 0.06 -19.85
N PHE A 65 1.93 1.29 -20.34
CA PHE A 65 0.81 2.02 -20.93
C PHE A 65 0.42 1.47 -22.31
N ALA A 66 1.38 0.99 -23.09
CA ALA A 66 1.08 0.45 -24.43
C ALA A 66 0.44 -0.95 -24.39
N ASP A 67 0.89 -1.82 -23.49
CA ASP A 67 0.54 -3.24 -23.53
C ASP A 67 -0.25 -3.72 -22.31
N VAL A 68 0.14 -3.28 -21.10
CA VAL A 68 -0.42 -3.83 -19.86
C VAL A 68 -1.74 -3.16 -19.49
N LEU A 69 -1.78 -1.82 -19.48
CA LEU A 69 -2.97 -1.07 -19.06
C LEU A 69 -4.20 -1.36 -19.94
N PRO A 70 -4.13 -1.43 -21.28
CA PRO A 70 -5.28 -1.79 -22.11
C PRO A 70 -5.82 -3.19 -21.79
N ARG A 71 -4.95 -4.14 -21.48
CA ARG A 71 -5.35 -5.50 -21.07
C ARG A 71 -6.03 -5.50 -19.71
N LEU A 72 -5.51 -4.74 -18.74
CA LEU A 72 -6.17 -4.57 -17.45
C LEU A 72 -7.56 -3.97 -17.62
N ARG A 73 -7.71 -2.93 -18.45
CA ARG A 73 -9.01 -2.31 -18.75
C ARG A 73 -9.99 -3.26 -19.43
N SER A 74 -9.51 -4.19 -20.25
CA SER A 74 -10.39 -5.22 -20.85
C SER A 74 -10.87 -6.27 -19.86
N LEU A 75 -10.22 -6.42 -18.71
CA LEU A 75 -10.51 -7.42 -17.69
C LEU A 75 -11.25 -6.85 -16.48
N LEU A 76 -11.07 -5.56 -16.17
CA LEU A 76 -11.55 -4.92 -14.95
C LEU A 76 -12.47 -3.74 -15.28
N ASP A 77 -13.71 -3.80 -14.79
CA ASP A 77 -14.69 -2.71 -14.90
C ASP A 77 -14.50 -1.66 -13.77
N GLY A 78 -13.80 -2.03 -12.69
CA GLY A 78 -13.57 -1.21 -11.52
C GLY A 78 -12.46 -0.17 -11.69
N GLU A 79 -12.19 0.56 -10.62
CA GLU A 79 -11.12 1.56 -10.59
C GLU A 79 -9.75 0.89 -10.66
N ILE A 80 -8.84 1.49 -11.44
CA ILE A 80 -7.42 1.14 -11.48
C ILE A 80 -6.62 2.32 -10.94
N TRP A 81 -5.80 2.07 -9.92
CA TRP A 81 -4.79 2.99 -9.46
C TRP A 81 -3.41 2.54 -9.95
N LEU A 82 -2.63 3.48 -10.48
CA LEU A 82 -1.25 3.20 -10.89
C LEU A 82 -0.32 3.40 -9.71
N SER A 83 0.43 2.36 -9.33
CA SER A 83 1.55 2.53 -8.40
C SER A 83 2.78 3.02 -9.16
N VAL A 84 3.31 4.17 -8.76
CA VAL A 84 4.46 4.86 -9.37
C VAL A 84 5.67 4.75 -8.48
N GLY A 85 6.82 4.48 -9.07
CA GLY A 85 8.11 4.45 -8.40
C GLY A 85 9.22 5.06 -9.24
N GLY A 86 10.30 5.42 -8.59
CA GLY A 86 11.50 6.01 -9.19
C GLY A 86 12.64 6.07 -8.19
N PHE A 87 13.72 6.73 -8.57
CA PHE A 87 14.91 6.95 -7.76
C PHE A 87 15.23 8.44 -7.57
N ALA A 88 14.51 9.31 -8.29
CA ALA A 88 14.59 10.77 -8.22
C ALA A 88 13.18 11.36 -8.43
N ALA A 89 12.91 12.54 -7.88
CA ALA A 89 11.60 13.19 -7.95
C ALA A 89 11.12 13.38 -9.40
N GLU A 90 12.03 13.72 -10.32
CA GLU A 90 11.71 13.88 -11.75
C GLU A 90 11.24 12.58 -12.41
N GLU A 91 11.79 11.43 -12.01
CA GLU A 91 11.36 10.11 -12.53
C GLU A 91 9.89 9.80 -12.15
N TYR A 92 9.50 10.12 -10.89
CA TYR A 92 8.11 10.02 -10.47
C TYR A 92 7.21 11.00 -11.24
N ALA A 93 7.63 12.27 -11.32
CA ALA A 93 6.89 13.32 -12.01
C ALA A 93 6.69 13.01 -13.50
N GLU A 94 7.70 12.47 -14.15
CA GLU A 94 7.61 12.08 -15.57
C GLU A 94 6.61 10.95 -15.78
N THR A 95 6.59 9.93 -14.93
CA THR A 95 5.59 8.86 -15.01
C THR A 95 4.19 9.39 -14.73
N CYS A 96 4.04 10.28 -13.74
CA CYS A 96 2.76 10.95 -13.43
C CYS A 96 2.23 11.79 -14.62
N ARG A 97 3.12 12.50 -15.30
CA ARG A 97 2.78 13.33 -16.48
C ARG A 97 2.24 12.50 -17.64
N CYS A 98 2.80 11.30 -17.84
CA CYS A 98 2.41 10.39 -18.89
C CYS A 98 1.17 9.55 -18.56
N ALA A 99 0.70 9.55 -17.30
CA ALA A 99 -0.42 8.74 -16.84
C ALA A 99 -1.74 9.17 -17.53
N PRO A 100 -2.45 8.25 -18.21
CA PRO A 100 -3.68 8.57 -18.91
C PRO A 100 -4.85 8.80 -17.93
N ALA A 101 -5.21 10.06 -17.69
CA ALA A 101 -6.24 10.46 -16.72
C ALA A 101 -7.64 9.89 -17.02
N GLY A 102 -7.94 9.50 -18.25
CA GLY A 102 -9.21 8.84 -18.62
C GLY A 102 -9.27 7.36 -18.28
N GLU A 103 -8.13 6.74 -17.92
CA GLU A 103 -8.01 5.30 -17.68
C GLU A 103 -7.63 4.95 -16.24
N LEU A 104 -7.17 5.91 -15.46
CA LEU A 104 -6.70 5.74 -14.09
C LEU A 104 -7.50 6.64 -13.15
N ALA A 105 -7.90 6.10 -12.00
CA ALA A 105 -8.65 6.85 -10.99
C ALA A 105 -7.73 7.62 -10.02
N ALA A 106 -6.54 7.09 -9.73
CA ALA A 106 -5.54 7.72 -8.87
C ALA A 106 -4.12 7.17 -9.13
N LEU A 107 -3.12 7.85 -8.55
CA LEU A 107 -1.73 7.41 -8.53
C LEU A 107 -1.30 7.14 -7.09
N GLU A 108 -0.74 5.96 -6.81
CA GLU A 108 -0.09 5.64 -5.53
C GLU A 108 1.43 5.82 -5.68
N LEU A 109 1.99 6.85 -5.07
CA LEU A 109 3.43 7.12 -5.08
C LEU A 109 4.13 6.21 -4.06
N ASN A 110 4.93 5.27 -4.53
CA ASN A 110 5.67 4.33 -3.68
C ASN A 110 6.95 5.01 -3.15
N LEU A 111 6.82 5.82 -2.10
CA LEU A 111 7.89 6.67 -1.55
C LEU A 111 8.86 5.91 -0.62
N SER A 112 8.58 4.63 -0.34
CA SER A 112 9.34 3.85 0.61
C SER A 112 9.65 2.48 0.05
N CYS A 113 10.62 2.41 -0.84
CA CYS A 113 11.14 1.12 -1.28
C CYS A 113 12.30 0.71 -0.38
N PRO A 114 12.16 -0.28 0.55
CA PRO A 114 13.26 -0.72 1.43
C PRO A 114 14.40 -1.39 0.67
N ASN A 115 14.24 -1.59 -0.63
CA ASN A 115 15.22 -2.18 -1.54
C ASN A 115 16.05 -1.14 -2.32
N VAL A 116 15.82 0.15 -2.06
CA VAL A 116 16.60 1.26 -2.62
C VAL A 116 17.50 1.77 -1.49
N ASP A 117 18.82 1.55 -1.61
CA ASP A 117 19.79 1.93 -0.58
C ASP A 117 20.06 3.45 -0.52
N GLU A 118 19.33 4.24 -1.29
CA GLU A 118 19.54 5.68 -1.40
C GLU A 118 18.34 6.44 -0.81
N ALA A 119 18.58 7.11 0.29
CA ALA A 119 17.89 8.34 0.63
C ALA A 119 18.52 9.45 -0.27
N PRO A 120 17.96 10.55 -0.56
CA PRO A 120 16.94 11.22 0.17
C PRO A 120 16.31 12.45 -0.48
N GLU A 121 15.60 12.24 -1.49
CA GLU A 121 14.66 13.32 -1.74
C GLU A 121 13.54 13.10 -0.72
N SER A 122 13.21 14.12 0.05
CA SER A 122 12.15 14.01 1.04
C SER A 122 10.87 13.55 0.34
N ALA A 123 10.04 12.76 1.02
CA ALA A 123 8.77 12.32 0.46
C ALA A 123 7.92 13.52 -0.05
N ALA A 124 8.02 14.66 0.63
CA ALA A 124 7.34 15.91 0.24
C ALA A 124 7.85 16.48 -1.09
N GLU A 125 9.16 16.42 -1.37
CA GLU A 125 9.74 16.90 -2.64
C GLU A 125 9.23 16.06 -3.81
N ILE A 126 9.17 14.74 -3.67
CA ILE A 126 8.61 13.84 -4.68
C ILE A 126 7.13 14.15 -4.93
N VAL A 127 6.34 14.31 -3.85
CA VAL A 127 4.91 14.63 -3.98
C VAL A 127 4.71 15.97 -4.69
N ALA A 128 5.48 17.01 -4.33
CA ALA A 128 5.40 18.34 -4.97
C ALA A 128 5.73 18.26 -6.47
N ALA A 129 6.77 17.52 -6.85
CA ALA A 129 7.12 17.32 -8.26
C ALA A 129 6.02 16.58 -9.03
N CYS A 130 5.44 15.52 -8.44
CA CYS A 130 4.32 14.79 -9.02
C CYS A 130 3.07 15.67 -9.13
N ARG A 131 2.74 16.46 -8.09
CA ARG A 131 1.59 17.37 -8.11
C ARG A 131 1.70 18.41 -9.23
N ALA A 132 2.89 18.92 -9.50
CA ALA A 132 3.12 19.83 -10.61
C ALA A 132 2.95 19.16 -11.99
N ALA A 133 3.07 17.83 -12.06
CA ALA A 133 3.04 17.07 -13.31
C ALA A 133 1.66 16.49 -13.66
N THR A 134 0.73 16.36 -12.71
CA THR A 134 -0.58 15.73 -12.95
C THR A 134 -1.70 16.35 -12.12
N ALA A 135 -2.94 16.25 -12.61
CA ALA A 135 -4.15 16.59 -11.84
C ALA A 135 -4.85 15.35 -11.23
N LEU A 136 -4.37 14.13 -11.51
CA LEU A 136 -4.91 12.92 -10.92
C LEU A 136 -4.73 12.92 -9.39
N PRO A 137 -5.63 12.31 -8.61
CA PRO A 137 -5.46 12.11 -7.19
C PRO A 137 -4.14 11.40 -6.87
N LEU A 138 -3.38 11.93 -5.88
CA LEU A 138 -2.08 11.40 -5.45
C LEU A 138 -2.18 10.82 -4.05
N PHE A 139 -1.91 9.53 -3.90
CA PHE A 139 -1.78 8.85 -2.62
C PHE A 139 -0.31 8.61 -2.30
N ALA A 140 0.17 9.16 -1.20
CA ALA A 140 1.55 8.98 -0.73
C ALA A 140 1.66 7.69 0.09
N LYS A 141 2.35 6.66 -0.45
CA LYS A 141 2.58 5.40 0.27
C LYS A 141 3.88 5.47 1.07
N LEU A 142 3.71 5.47 2.39
CA LEU A 142 4.77 5.73 3.35
C LEU A 142 5.28 4.44 4.03
N SER A 143 6.53 4.52 4.49
CA SER A 143 7.19 3.47 5.25
C SER A 143 6.73 3.47 6.71
N PRO A 144 6.69 2.30 7.38
CA PRO A 144 6.55 2.23 8.83
C PRO A 144 7.84 2.66 9.58
N HIS A 145 8.92 2.92 8.88
CA HIS A 145 10.22 3.32 9.46
C HIS A 145 10.33 4.81 9.79
N ALA A 146 9.37 5.64 9.37
CA ALA A 146 9.40 7.05 9.70
C ALA A 146 9.43 7.26 11.21
N TRP A 147 10.40 8.06 11.70
CA TRP A 147 10.52 8.38 13.14
C TRP A 147 9.25 9.04 13.68
N ASP A 148 8.66 9.93 12.89
CA ASP A 148 7.37 10.56 13.15
C ASP A 148 6.49 10.48 11.88
N VAL A 149 5.55 9.53 11.90
CA VAL A 149 4.58 9.34 10.81
C VAL A 149 3.72 10.59 10.64
N GLY A 150 3.33 11.25 11.73
CA GLY A 150 2.48 12.43 11.69
C GLY A 150 3.18 13.63 11.03
N GLU A 151 4.49 13.82 11.27
CA GLU A 151 5.27 14.85 10.61
C GLU A 151 5.38 14.58 9.10
N THR A 152 5.70 13.35 8.71
CA THR A 152 5.78 12.95 7.30
C THR A 152 4.44 13.15 6.60
N VAL A 153 3.32 12.77 7.24
CA VAL A 153 1.96 12.95 6.70
C VAL A 153 1.66 14.43 6.46
N ARG A 154 1.92 15.32 7.44
CA ARG A 154 1.73 16.77 7.26
C ARG A 154 2.58 17.33 6.12
N ALA A 155 3.82 16.86 5.98
CA ALA A 155 4.72 17.32 4.92
C ALA A 155 4.22 16.92 3.53
N VAL A 156 3.79 15.67 3.32
CA VAL A 156 3.27 15.21 2.01
C VAL A 156 1.89 15.82 1.69
N GLU A 157 1.03 16.06 2.69
CA GLU A 157 -0.24 16.80 2.54
C GLU A 157 0.02 18.23 2.06
N ALA A 158 0.92 18.94 2.73
CA ALA A 158 1.32 20.30 2.34
C ALA A 158 1.95 20.36 0.93
N ALA A 159 2.59 19.28 0.49
CA ALA A 159 3.16 19.14 -0.84
C ALA A 159 2.12 18.79 -1.93
N GLY A 160 0.87 18.50 -1.58
CA GLY A 160 -0.24 18.29 -2.49
C GLY A 160 -0.67 16.83 -2.66
N ALA A 161 -0.40 15.96 -1.69
CA ALA A 161 -1.04 14.64 -1.63
C ALA A 161 -2.55 14.77 -1.35
N ASP A 162 -3.36 13.95 -2.01
CA ASP A 162 -4.81 13.86 -1.81
C ASP A 162 -5.18 12.71 -0.87
N GLY A 163 -4.25 11.84 -0.54
CA GLY A 163 -4.44 10.71 0.37
C GLY A 163 -3.12 10.07 0.80
N ILE A 164 -3.22 9.20 1.79
CA ILE A 164 -2.07 8.51 2.40
C ILE A 164 -2.29 7.01 2.32
N SER A 165 -1.27 6.23 1.96
CA SER A 165 -1.26 4.76 2.08
C SER A 165 -0.26 4.32 3.16
N LEU A 166 -0.69 3.55 4.14
CA LEU A 166 0.10 3.07 5.28
C LEU A 166 -0.26 1.60 5.60
N VAL A 167 0.72 0.71 5.66
CA VAL A 167 2.15 0.95 5.60
C VAL A 167 2.79 0.14 4.46
N ASN A 168 3.97 0.53 4.00
CA ASN A 168 4.82 -0.36 3.22
C ASN A 168 5.43 -1.43 4.14
N THR A 169 6.18 -2.38 3.57
CA THR A 169 6.83 -3.46 4.31
C THR A 169 7.88 -2.95 5.29
N LEU A 170 8.07 -3.68 6.40
CA LEU A 170 9.10 -3.42 7.41
C LEU A 170 10.40 -4.11 7.00
N ARG A 171 11.56 -3.47 7.17
CA ARG A 171 12.84 -4.11 6.87
C ARG A 171 13.10 -5.28 7.81
N GLY A 172 13.41 -6.45 7.24
CA GLY A 172 13.63 -7.68 7.98
C GLY A 172 14.69 -8.56 7.35
N LEU A 173 15.11 -9.58 8.10
CA LEU A 173 16.05 -10.62 7.69
C LEU A 173 15.59 -11.96 8.23
N THR A 174 15.68 -13.01 7.44
CA THR A 174 15.54 -14.39 7.93
C THR A 174 16.72 -15.24 7.46
N LEU A 175 17.06 -16.23 8.28
CA LEU A 175 18.20 -17.11 8.05
C LEU A 175 17.71 -18.54 7.80
N ASP A 176 18.42 -19.26 6.93
CA ASP A 176 18.23 -20.69 6.71
C ASP A 176 18.86 -21.53 7.84
N GLY A 177 18.72 -22.84 7.79
CA GLY A 177 19.31 -23.76 8.76
C GLY A 177 20.86 -23.75 8.83
N GLY A 178 21.50 -23.10 7.86
CA GLY A 178 22.96 -22.87 7.82
C GLY A 178 23.36 -21.46 8.26
N LEU A 179 22.44 -20.69 8.85
CA LEU A 179 22.62 -19.31 9.30
C LEU A 179 22.98 -18.32 8.18
N ARG A 180 22.54 -18.61 6.96
CA ARG A 180 22.70 -17.72 5.80
C ARG A 180 21.37 -17.05 5.48
N SER A 181 21.42 -15.84 4.91
CA SER A 181 20.21 -15.17 4.46
C SER A 181 19.43 -16.04 3.48
N THR A 182 18.10 -16.11 3.67
CA THR A 182 17.19 -16.81 2.76
C THR A 182 16.96 -16.05 1.45
N LEU A 183 17.25 -14.74 1.42
CA LEU A 183 17.14 -13.91 0.23
C LEU A 183 18.52 -13.64 -0.36
N ALA A 184 18.65 -13.66 -1.69
CA ALA A 184 19.92 -13.41 -2.39
C ALA A 184 20.54 -12.03 -2.04
N ARG A 185 19.71 -11.02 -1.77
CA ARG A 185 20.15 -9.67 -1.40
C ARG A 185 20.36 -9.47 0.12
N GLY A 186 20.16 -10.48 0.94
CA GLY A 186 20.25 -10.38 2.39
C GLY A 186 18.92 -9.96 3.02
N ALA A 187 18.75 -8.71 3.38
CA ALA A 187 17.51 -8.19 3.94
C ALA A 187 16.44 -7.92 2.87
N GLY A 188 15.18 -7.92 3.30
CA GLY A 188 14.00 -7.62 2.47
C GLY A 188 12.93 -6.89 3.24
N GLY A 189 11.79 -6.66 2.59
CA GLY A 189 10.58 -6.12 3.21
C GLY A 189 9.76 -7.24 3.84
N TYR A 190 9.52 -7.15 5.13
CA TYR A 190 8.65 -8.05 5.90
C TYR A 190 7.19 -7.62 5.80
N SER A 191 6.29 -8.58 5.57
CA SER A 191 4.84 -8.39 5.49
C SER A 191 4.11 -9.61 6.05
N GLY A 192 2.81 -9.47 6.32
CA GLY A 192 1.97 -10.53 6.87
C GLY A 192 1.36 -10.16 8.22
N PRO A 193 0.64 -11.10 8.89
CA PRO A 193 -0.13 -10.83 10.11
C PRO A 193 0.65 -10.15 11.23
N ALA A 194 1.92 -10.49 11.42
CA ALA A 194 2.73 -9.91 12.49
C ALA A 194 3.10 -8.43 12.26
N LEU A 195 2.89 -7.89 11.06
CA LEU A 195 3.05 -6.45 10.77
C LEU A 195 1.87 -5.61 11.29
N LYS A 196 0.70 -6.22 11.56
CA LYS A 196 -0.54 -5.50 11.89
C LYS A 196 -0.41 -4.49 13.04
N PRO A 197 0.20 -4.79 14.20
CA PRO A 197 0.34 -3.80 15.26
C PRO A 197 1.10 -2.53 14.85
N VAL A 198 2.11 -2.67 14.01
CA VAL A 198 2.88 -1.54 13.47
C VAL A 198 2.02 -0.71 12.51
N ALA A 199 1.27 -1.39 11.65
CA ALA A 199 0.37 -0.74 10.70
C ALA A 199 -0.76 0.03 11.41
N LEU A 200 -1.39 -0.55 12.43
CA LEU A 200 -2.42 0.11 13.25
C LEU A 200 -1.88 1.36 13.92
N ALA A 201 -0.69 1.29 14.53
CA ALA A 201 -0.05 2.44 15.16
C ALA A 201 0.23 3.57 14.15
N ALA A 202 0.70 3.22 12.95
CA ALA A 202 0.97 4.19 11.89
C ALA A 202 -0.31 4.86 11.37
N VAL A 203 -1.37 4.09 11.10
CA VAL A 203 -2.68 4.62 10.67
C VAL A 203 -3.27 5.53 11.75
N HIS A 204 -3.22 5.11 13.03
CA HIS A 204 -3.70 5.90 14.15
C HIS A 204 -2.94 7.24 14.27
N ALA A 205 -1.61 7.22 14.17
CA ALA A 205 -0.79 8.44 14.19
C ALA A 205 -1.09 9.36 13.00
N ALA A 206 -1.23 8.79 11.79
CA ALA A 206 -1.57 9.53 10.58
C ALA A 206 -2.92 10.23 10.70
N ARG A 207 -3.97 9.54 11.20
CA ARG A 207 -5.31 10.12 11.37
C ARG A 207 -5.31 11.32 12.31
N ARG A 208 -4.44 11.35 13.29
CA ARG A 208 -4.27 12.52 14.18
C ARG A 208 -3.59 13.71 13.48
N ALA A 209 -2.90 13.47 12.38
CA ALA A 209 -2.14 14.48 11.65
C ALA A 209 -2.88 15.06 10.44
N THR A 210 -3.86 14.33 9.87
CA THR A 210 -4.57 14.73 8.64
C THR A 210 -6.03 14.31 8.64
N SER A 211 -6.85 15.03 7.86
CA SER A 211 -8.22 14.64 7.49
C SER A 211 -8.31 13.91 6.14
N LEU A 212 -7.22 13.81 5.39
CA LEU A 212 -7.20 13.14 4.08
C LEU A 212 -7.64 11.66 4.17
N PRO A 213 -8.11 11.07 3.07
CA PRO A 213 -8.31 9.63 2.97
C PRO A 213 -7.04 8.85 3.32
N ILE A 214 -7.20 7.77 4.11
CA ILE A 214 -6.10 6.87 4.47
C ILE A 214 -6.43 5.46 4.01
N VAL A 215 -5.54 4.86 3.22
CA VAL A 215 -5.55 3.43 2.90
C VAL A 215 -4.74 2.69 3.96
N GLY A 216 -5.42 1.97 4.86
CA GLY A 216 -4.77 1.12 5.87
C GLY A 216 -4.39 -0.24 5.29
N MET A 217 -3.13 -0.64 5.44
CA MET A 217 -2.64 -1.94 5.00
C MET A 217 -1.51 -2.45 5.90
N GLY A 218 -1.33 -3.77 5.92
CA GLY A 218 -0.31 -4.47 6.71
C GLY A 218 -0.95 -5.41 7.72
N GLY A 219 -0.90 -6.70 7.40
CA GLY A 219 -1.39 -7.78 8.25
C GLY A 219 -2.89 -8.00 8.30
N VAL A 220 -3.65 -7.37 7.40
CA VAL A 220 -5.11 -7.60 7.28
C VAL A 220 -5.37 -8.96 6.64
N THR A 221 -6.09 -9.82 7.35
CA THR A 221 -6.45 -11.18 6.92
C THR A 221 -7.94 -11.49 7.12
N THR A 222 -8.63 -10.78 8.00
CA THR A 222 -10.03 -11.01 8.38
C THR A 222 -10.84 -9.70 8.33
N GLY A 223 -12.18 -9.80 8.39
CA GLY A 223 -13.05 -8.63 8.59
C GLY A 223 -12.75 -7.88 9.90
N ARG A 224 -12.35 -8.60 10.94
CA ARG A 224 -11.90 -7.99 12.21
C ARG A 224 -10.65 -7.15 12.03
N ASP A 225 -9.64 -7.62 11.28
CA ASP A 225 -8.43 -6.84 11.03
C ASP A 225 -8.75 -5.57 10.21
N ALA A 226 -9.66 -5.68 9.24
CA ALA A 226 -10.13 -4.52 8.47
C ALA A 226 -10.86 -3.50 9.37
N LEU A 227 -11.71 -3.97 10.29
CA LEU A 227 -12.40 -3.13 11.27
C LEU A 227 -11.40 -2.39 12.18
N GLU A 228 -10.33 -3.03 12.61
CA GLU A 228 -9.29 -2.41 13.43
C GLU A 228 -8.57 -1.27 12.67
N MET A 229 -8.31 -1.43 11.36
CA MET A 229 -7.80 -0.34 10.51
C MET A 229 -8.77 0.84 10.45
N ILE A 230 -10.07 0.56 10.27
CA ILE A 230 -11.13 1.58 10.26
C ILE A 230 -11.22 2.30 11.62
N ALA A 231 -11.17 1.56 12.70
CA ALA A 231 -11.18 2.13 14.06
C ALA A 231 -9.97 3.04 14.32
N CYS A 232 -8.81 2.74 13.72
CA CYS A 232 -7.64 3.62 13.75
C CYS A 232 -7.72 4.82 12.79
N GLY A 233 -8.77 4.91 11.95
CA GLY A 233 -9.02 6.05 11.07
C GLY A 233 -8.72 5.81 9.59
N ALA A 234 -8.52 4.57 9.16
CA ALA A 234 -8.47 4.24 7.74
C ALA A 234 -9.85 4.43 7.10
N THR A 235 -9.90 5.08 5.94
CA THR A 235 -11.10 5.22 5.10
C THR A 235 -11.23 4.08 4.11
N HIS A 236 -10.10 3.47 3.75
CA HIS A 236 -9.96 2.35 2.82
C HIS A 236 -9.03 1.30 3.43
N VAL A 237 -9.17 0.04 3.02
CA VAL A 237 -8.33 -1.06 3.50
C VAL A 237 -7.73 -1.81 2.30
N ALA A 238 -6.43 -2.10 2.35
CA ALA A 238 -5.80 -2.89 1.31
C ALA A 238 -5.27 -4.23 1.84
N LEU A 239 -5.53 -5.29 1.06
CA LEU A 239 -5.06 -6.65 1.28
C LEU A 239 -3.73 -6.87 0.58
N GLY A 240 -2.75 -7.43 1.30
CA GLY A 240 -1.42 -7.73 0.76
C GLY A 240 -1.12 -9.23 0.78
N THR A 241 -0.29 -9.65 1.72
CA THR A 241 0.25 -11.01 1.84
C THR A 241 -0.83 -12.10 1.83
N VAL A 242 -2.01 -11.84 2.38
CA VAL A 242 -3.13 -12.79 2.41
C VAL A 242 -3.55 -13.23 1.01
N LEU A 243 -3.40 -12.38 -0.02
CA LEU A 243 -3.79 -12.71 -1.40
C LEU A 243 -2.93 -13.81 -2.04
N PHE A 244 -1.72 -14.06 -1.53
CA PHE A 244 -0.88 -15.15 -2.01
C PHE A 244 -1.36 -16.53 -1.52
N ALA A 245 -2.01 -16.57 -0.36
CA ALA A 245 -2.46 -17.81 0.28
C ALA A 245 -3.97 -18.06 0.07
N ASP A 246 -4.78 -16.99 -0.03
CA ASP A 246 -6.23 -17.07 -0.08
C ASP A 246 -6.80 -16.10 -1.14
N PRO A 247 -7.10 -16.59 -2.34
CA PRO A 247 -7.73 -15.79 -3.39
C PRO A 247 -9.17 -15.36 -3.04
N HIS A 248 -9.81 -15.99 -2.05
CA HIS A 248 -11.14 -15.63 -1.56
C HIS A 248 -11.12 -14.56 -0.46
N ALA A 249 -9.95 -14.14 0.00
CA ALA A 249 -9.80 -13.14 1.07
C ALA A 249 -10.61 -11.85 0.82
N PRO A 250 -10.68 -11.26 -0.39
CA PRO A 250 -11.49 -10.06 -0.62
C PRO A 250 -12.97 -10.25 -0.28
N ALA A 251 -13.57 -11.33 -0.79
CA ALA A 251 -14.97 -11.64 -0.53
C ALA A 251 -15.23 -11.96 0.94
N ARG A 252 -14.37 -12.74 1.57
CA ARG A 252 -14.46 -13.13 2.97
C ARG A 252 -14.31 -11.92 3.89
N VAL A 253 -13.29 -11.10 3.73
CA VAL A 253 -13.08 -9.89 4.55
C VAL A 253 -14.28 -8.94 4.46
N ARG A 254 -14.86 -8.78 3.26
CA ARG A 254 -16.04 -7.97 3.05
C ARG A 254 -17.28 -8.54 3.75
N ALA A 255 -17.50 -9.85 3.64
CA ALA A 255 -18.64 -10.52 4.28
C ALA A 255 -18.56 -10.46 5.81
N ASP A 256 -17.37 -10.63 6.37
CA ASP A 256 -17.15 -10.69 7.83
C ASP A 256 -17.10 -9.30 8.50
N LEU A 257 -16.99 -8.21 7.74
CA LEU A 257 -16.67 -6.88 8.28
C LEU A 257 -17.78 -6.34 9.21
N ASP A 258 -19.02 -6.38 8.78
CA ASP A 258 -20.15 -5.88 9.59
C ASP A 258 -20.50 -6.81 10.75
N ASP A 259 -20.27 -8.11 10.61
CA ASP A 259 -20.38 -9.06 11.73
C ASP A 259 -19.32 -8.73 12.79
N ALA A 260 -18.08 -8.52 12.39
CA ALA A 260 -17.01 -8.10 13.30
C ALA A 260 -17.32 -6.77 14.01
N ALA A 261 -17.99 -5.83 13.35
CA ALA A 261 -18.45 -4.58 13.97
C ALA A 261 -19.54 -4.83 15.02
N ARG A 262 -20.52 -5.67 14.72
CA ARG A 262 -21.60 -6.05 15.67
C ARG A 262 -21.05 -6.77 16.89
N ASP A 263 -20.07 -7.65 16.73
CA ASP A 263 -19.42 -8.38 17.83
C ASP A 263 -18.76 -7.47 18.88
N VAL A 264 -18.43 -6.24 18.49
CA VAL A 264 -17.85 -5.22 19.38
C VAL A 264 -18.79 -4.05 19.70
N GLY A 265 -20.08 -4.20 19.37
CA GLY A 265 -21.14 -3.29 19.77
C GLY A 265 -21.43 -2.14 18.82
N PHE A 266 -20.90 -2.15 17.60
CA PHE A 266 -21.27 -1.20 16.53
C PHE A 266 -22.34 -1.77 15.62
N ALA A 267 -23.25 -0.93 15.10
CA ALA A 267 -24.30 -1.35 14.18
C ALA A 267 -23.75 -1.78 12.81
N SER A 268 -22.67 -1.13 12.35
CA SER A 268 -21.88 -1.49 11.15
C SER A 268 -20.46 -0.94 11.27
N HIS A 269 -19.58 -1.31 10.35
CA HIS A 269 -18.20 -0.83 10.32
C HIS A 269 -18.07 0.70 10.18
N GLU A 270 -19.06 1.37 9.59
CA GLU A 270 -19.07 2.84 9.44
C GLU A 270 -19.11 3.55 10.80
N TYR A 271 -19.84 2.98 11.77
CA TYR A 271 -19.90 3.53 13.13
C TYR A 271 -18.63 3.28 13.95
N ALA A 272 -17.77 2.37 13.51
CA ALA A 272 -16.48 2.10 14.15
C ALA A 272 -15.37 3.06 13.67
N PHE A 273 -15.64 3.90 12.65
CA PHE A 273 -14.63 4.84 12.13
C PHE A 273 -14.09 5.74 13.23
N CYS A 274 -12.76 5.76 13.39
CA CYS A 274 -12.06 6.51 14.43
C CYS A 274 -12.39 6.10 15.89
N ALA A 275 -13.02 4.96 16.14
CA ALA A 275 -13.36 4.53 17.50
C ALA A 275 -12.13 4.41 18.43
N ALA A 276 -10.97 4.06 17.90
CA ALA A 276 -9.72 3.97 18.66
C ALA A 276 -9.17 5.34 19.12
N HIS A 277 -9.79 6.46 18.68
CA HIS A 277 -9.42 7.82 19.10
C HIS A 277 -10.31 8.35 20.24
N ALA A 278 -11.36 7.64 20.61
CA ALA A 278 -12.33 8.12 21.60
C ALA A 278 -11.75 8.33 23.02
N ASP A 279 -10.72 7.57 23.40
CA ASP A 279 -10.11 7.62 24.73
C ASP A 279 -8.96 8.61 24.86
N VAL A 280 -8.54 9.27 23.79
CA VAL A 280 -7.40 10.21 23.81
C VAL A 280 -7.81 11.59 24.35
N ALA A 281 -9.11 11.87 24.47
CA ALA A 281 -9.63 13.14 24.99
C ALA A 281 -9.56 13.27 26.53
N ILE A 282 -9.15 12.23 27.27
CA ILE A 282 -9.22 12.21 28.73
C ILE A 282 -7.88 12.50 29.42
N THR A 283 -6.79 12.69 28.69
CA THR A 283 -5.47 12.92 29.32
C THR A 283 -4.84 14.23 28.87
N VAL A 284 -5.57 15.34 29.01
CA VAL A 284 -4.98 16.68 29.07
C VAL A 284 -5.55 17.38 30.29
N ASN A 285 -4.94 17.09 31.41
CA ASN A 285 -4.95 17.97 32.59
C ASN A 285 -3.55 18.52 32.79
#